data_9823e2da96e6519a17972514c6e4780d
#
_entry.id   9823e2da96e6519a17972514c6e4780d
#
_cell.length_a   1.000
_cell.length_b   1.000
_cell.length_c   1.000
_cell.angle_alpha   90.00
_cell.angle_beta   90.00
_cell.angle_gamma   90.00
#
_symmetry.space_group_name_H-M   'P 1'
#
loop_
_entity.id
_entity.type
_entity.pdbx_description
1 polymer ?
#
loop_
_entity_poly.entity_id
_entity_poly.type
_entity_poly.pdbx_seq_one_letter_code
_entity_poly.pdbx_strand_id
1 'polypeptide(L)'
;MARRSLGCLPLMLGGILALAWIGEVTRPTPLQVEVYDPRSPRRPMPQWSDETFVIQDRLDGPADSMGTAFAIDQDGVWLTAEHVTHGCARIGIDEGGIARPVSRVVASREADAALVRDGMPSGHALPLSDRMPPPGSAGFHMGFPAGRPTLVMSELIGAASARRGRTEETQPVLAWAEVGRLPEGDHTLSGISGGPVFAEDGHVVGVNSAATDRRGRILTTAPDAMIRLVQASRAVNDRPVAYPFTGLADAEVRFASWLEQGVIRRIFCDVDDGPG
;
A
#
# COMPACT_ATOMS: atom_id res chain seq x y z
N MET A 1 -21.73 3.63 -102.96
CA MET A 1 -21.00 2.40 -102.69
C MET A 1 -19.95 2.66 -101.62
N ALA A 2 -20.12 2.02 -100.51
CA ALA A 2 -19.42 2.26 -99.25
C ALA A 2 -18.05 1.63 -99.23
N ARG A 3 -17.06 2.30 -98.68
CA ARG A 3 -15.89 1.65 -98.04
C ARG A 3 -15.56 2.32 -96.71
N ARG A 4 -15.72 1.58 -95.69
CA ARG A 4 -15.35 1.88 -94.27
C ARG A 4 -13.86 1.76 -94.15
N SER A 5 -13.18 2.71 -93.58
CA SER A 5 -11.81 2.60 -93.08
C SER A 5 -11.88 2.57 -91.54
N LEU A 6 -11.40 1.47 -90.98
CA LEU A 6 -11.19 1.32 -89.56
C LEU A 6 -9.97 2.15 -89.13
N GLY A 7 -10.20 3.07 -88.24
CA GLY A 7 -9.12 3.77 -87.54
C GLY A 7 -8.76 3.00 -86.25
N CYS A 8 -7.53 2.59 -86.15
CA CYS A 8 -6.94 2.05 -84.91
C CYS A 8 -6.76 3.12 -83.87
N LEU A 9 -7.37 2.92 -82.77
CA LEU A 9 -7.17 3.71 -81.54
C LEU A 9 -6.00 3.07 -80.78
N PRO A 10 -4.95 3.83 -80.37
CA PRO A 10 -3.98 3.29 -79.48
C PRO A 10 -4.49 3.29 -78.06
N LEU A 11 -4.51 2.10 -77.41
CA LEU A 11 -4.72 1.92 -76.00
C LEU A 11 -3.54 2.53 -75.25
N MET A 12 -3.78 3.67 -74.60
CA MET A 12 -2.89 4.17 -73.56
C MET A 12 -3.08 3.34 -72.32
N LEU A 13 -2.22 2.40 -72.01
CA LEU A 13 -2.12 1.74 -70.73
C LEU A 13 -1.50 2.77 -69.74
N GLY A 14 -2.39 3.46 -69.05
CA GLY A 14 -2.03 4.21 -67.86
C GLY A 14 -1.76 3.25 -66.71
N GLY A 15 -0.52 2.93 -66.47
CA GLY A 15 -0.13 2.19 -65.28
C GLY A 15 -0.35 3.03 -64.04
N ILE A 16 -1.39 2.72 -63.28
CA ILE A 16 -1.57 3.24 -61.92
C ILE A 16 -0.61 2.43 -61.01
N LEU A 17 0.57 3.02 -60.76
CA LEU A 17 1.44 2.59 -59.65
C LEU A 17 0.72 2.95 -58.33
N ALA A 18 -0.07 2.04 -57.85
CA ALA A 18 -0.52 2.07 -56.45
C ALA A 18 0.69 1.79 -55.56
N LEU A 19 1.35 2.83 -55.08
CA LEU A 19 2.25 2.75 -53.94
C LEU A 19 1.45 2.28 -52.72
N ALA A 20 1.41 0.96 -52.53
CA ALA A 20 0.98 0.36 -51.27
C ALA A 20 2.01 0.77 -50.23
N TRP A 21 1.71 1.84 -49.50
CA TRP A 21 2.35 2.14 -48.23
C TRP A 21 1.96 1.03 -47.24
N ILE A 22 2.76 -0.02 -47.18
CA ILE A 22 2.67 -1.01 -46.10
C ILE A 22 3.24 -0.28 -44.88
N GLY A 23 2.37 0.42 -44.17
CA GLY A 23 2.67 0.86 -42.82
C GLY A 23 3.03 -0.38 -42.04
N GLU A 24 4.27 -0.53 -41.67
CA GLU A 24 4.70 -1.49 -40.67
C GLU A 24 3.89 -1.19 -39.42
N VAL A 25 2.82 -1.96 -39.23
CA VAL A 25 2.13 -2.02 -37.94
C VAL A 25 3.13 -2.60 -36.98
N THR A 26 3.88 -1.73 -36.30
CA THR A 26 4.71 -2.12 -35.16
C THR A 26 3.78 -2.78 -34.17
N ARG A 27 3.77 -4.12 -34.18
CA ARG A 27 3.08 -4.88 -33.14
C ARG A 27 3.66 -4.41 -31.82
N PRO A 28 2.83 -3.98 -30.86
CA PRO A 28 3.34 -3.65 -29.54
C PRO A 28 4.11 -4.87 -29.06
N THR A 29 5.34 -4.65 -28.64
CA THR A 29 6.16 -5.69 -28.01
C THR A 29 5.33 -6.27 -26.88
N PRO A 30 5.08 -7.58 -26.84
CA PRO A 30 4.34 -8.17 -25.73
C PRO A 30 5.04 -7.77 -24.45
N LEU A 31 4.27 -7.23 -23.48
CA LEU A 31 4.76 -7.00 -22.13
C LEU A 31 5.36 -8.34 -21.66
N GLN A 32 6.68 -8.38 -21.53
CA GLN A 32 7.35 -9.48 -20.88
C GLN A 32 7.01 -9.35 -19.40
N VAL A 33 5.96 -10.02 -18.98
CA VAL A 33 5.69 -10.24 -17.57
C VAL A 33 6.78 -11.19 -17.09
N GLU A 34 7.80 -10.63 -16.44
CA GLU A 34 8.81 -11.43 -15.77
C GLU A 34 8.08 -12.12 -14.60
N VAL A 35 7.74 -13.40 -14.81
CA VAL A 35 7.12 -14.21 -13.78
C VAL A 35 8.16 -14.36 -12.69
N TYR A 36 7.90 -13.80 -11.50
CA TYR A 36 8.72 -13.96 -10.32
C TYR A 36 8.93 -15.46 -10.07
N ASP A 37 10.15 -15.94 -10.28
CA ASP A 37 10.55 -17.29 -9.90
C ASP A 37 11.15 -17.24 -8.50
N PRO A 38 10.48 -17.78 -7.47
CA PRO A 38 11.01 -17.81 -6.11
C PRO A 38 12.30 -18.62 -5.98
N ARG A 39 12.71 -19.34 -7.03
CA ARG A 39 13.95 -20.10 -7.09
C ARG A 39 15.11 -19.34 -7.73
N SER A 40 14.86 -18.18 -8.32
CA SER A 40 15.93 -17.33 -8.85
C SER A 40 16.90 -16.96 -7.73
N PRO A 41 18.22 -17.04 -7.94
CA PRO A 41 19.18 -16.66 -6.92
C PRO A 41 18.97 -15.18 -6.59
N ARG A 42 18.51 -14.93 -5.38
CA ARG A 42 18.30 -13.57 -4.87
C ARG A 42 19.62 -12.83 -4.89
N ARG A 43 19.65 -11.64 -5.47
CA ARG A 43 20.84 -10.79 -5.40
C ARG A 43 21.15 -10.54 -3.92
N PRO A 44 22.43 -10.62 -3.50
CA PRO A 44 22.80 -10.24 -2.15
C PRO A 44 22.39 -8.76 -1.97
N MET A 45 21.50 -8.52 -1.00
CA MET A 45 21.02 -7.20 -0.69
C MET A 45 22.09 -6.42 0.08
N PRO A 46 22.16 -5.10 -0.10
CA PRO A 46 22.95 -4.26 0.78
C PRO A 46 22.51 -4.50 2.23
N GLN A 47 23.47 -4.68 3.10
CA GLN A 47 23.22 -4.61 4.54
C GLN A 47 22.64 -3.22 4.86
N TRP A 48 21.99 -3.08 6.02
CA TRP A 48 21.42 -1.84 6.53
C TRP A 48 21.85 -0.60 5.76
N SER A 49 20.92 0.06 5.08
CA SER A 49 21.20 1.32 4.44
C SER A 49 21.44 2.36 5.55
N ASP A 50 22.61 3.04 5.51
CA ASP A 50 22.83 4.24 6.31
C ASP A 50 21.93 5.41 5.86
N GLU A 51 21.07 5.15 4.86
CA GLU A 51 20.13 6.12 4.31
C GLU A 51 19.04 6.43 5.34
N THR A 52 18.94 7.71 5.71
CA THR A 52 17.85 8.21 6.53
C THR A 52 16.80 8.83 5.64
N PHE A 53 15.60 8.27 5.64
CA PHE A 53 14.44 8.85 4.95
C PHE A 53 13.90 10.03 5.74
N VAL A 54 13.72 11.17 5.08
CA VAL A 54 13.05 12.33 5.67
C VAL A 54 11.60 12.33 5.20
N ILE A 55 10.67 12.05 6.11
CA ILE A 55 9.24 12.14 5.88
C ILE A 55 8.85 13.60 6.13
N GLN A 56 8.36 14.26 5.08
CA GLN A 56 7.86 15.62 5.20
C GLN A 56 6.45 15.61 5.77
N ASP A 57 6.27 16.15 6.95
CA ASP A 57 4.94 16.42 7.47
C ASP A 57 4.32 17.61 6.73
N ARG A 58 3.00 17.71 6.74
CA ARG A 58 2.32 18.94 6.31
C ARG A 58 2.83 20.10 7.15
N LEU A 59 3.27 21.16 6.46
CA LEU A 59 3.85 22.35 7.10
C LEU A 59 2.81 23.20 7.86
N ASP A 60 1.52 22.92 7.64
CA ASP A 60 0.38 23.77 8.05
C ASP A 60 -0.22 23.35 9.41
N GLY A 61 0.45 22.48 10.17
CA GLY A 61 -0.03 21.99 11.47
C GLY A 61 -1.01 20.80 11.35
N PRO A 62 -1.59 20.38 12.49
CA PRO A 62 -2.58 19.29 12.48
C PRO A 62 -3.78 19.68 11.62
N ALA A 63 -4.26 18.75 10.80
CA ALA A 63 -5.45 18.92 9.97
C ALA A 63 -6.25 17.63 9.98
N ASP A 64 -7.55 17.75 9.75
CA ASP A 64 -8.42 16.61 9.57
C ASP A 64 -7.81 15.63 8.58
N SER A 65 -7.77 14.38 8.98
CA SER A 65 -7.10 13.36 8.22
C SER A 65 -7.84 12.03 8.30
N MET A 66 -7.51 11.17 7.35
CA MET A 66 -8.00 9.82 7.28
C MET A 66 -6.83 8.87 7.08
N GLY A 67 -6.87 7.77 7.78
CA GLY A 67 -5.94 6.67 7.65
C GLY A 67 -6.63 5.32 7.65
N THR A 68 -5.85 4.32 7.95
CA THR A 68 -6.29 2.93 8.10
C THR A 68 -5.98 2.45 9.51
N ALA A 69 -6.83 1.59 10.05
CA ALA A 69 -6.60 0.86 11.29
C ALA A 69 -6.94 -0.62 11.08
N PHE A 70 -6.33 -1.50 11.86
CA PHE A 70 -6.62 -2.93 11.83
C PHE A 70 -6.68 -3.53 13.23
N ALA A 71 -7.58 -4.50 13.41
CA ALA A 71 -7.80 -5.15 14.68
C ALA A 71 -6.70 -6.16 15.02
N ILE A 72 -6.24 -6.15 16.27
CA ILE A 72 -5.23 -7.08 16.80
C ILE A 72 -5.77 -8.01 17.88
N ASP A 73 -6.97 -7.74 18.37
CA ASP A 73 -7.75 -8.63 19.22
C ASP A 73 -9.23 -8.56 18.87
N GLN A 74 -10.01 -9.41 19.51
CA GLN A 74 -11.47 -9.45 19.32
C GLN A 74 -12.20 -8.42 20.16
N ASP A 75 -11.54 -7.83 21.16
CA ASP A 75 -12.13 -6.93 22.17
C ASP A 75 -12.07 -5.44 21.79
N GLY A 76 -11.68 -5.12 20.56
CA GLY A 76 -11.67 -3.75 20.03
C GLY A 76 -10.38 -2.99 20.30
N VAL A 77 -9.24 -3.69 20.24
CA VAL A 77 -7.91 -3.07 20.18
C VAL A 77 -7.42 -3.06 18.73
N TRP A 78 -7.06 -1.87 18.28
CA TRP A 78 -6.65 -1.63 16.89
C TRP A 78 -5.24 -1.04 16.85
N LEU A 79 -4.51 -1.37 15.79
CA LEU A 79 -3.27 -0.68 15.42
C LEU A 79 -3.52 0.29 14.28
N THR A 80 -2.84 1.43 14.34
CA THR A 80 -2.76 2.44 13.28
C THR A 80 -1.39 3.14 13.33
N ALA A 81 -1.13 4.09 12.45
CA ALA A 81 0.06 4.95 12.53
C ALA A 81 -0.13 6.05 13.59
N GLU A 82 0.98 6.42 14.25
CA GLU A 82 0.96 7.47 15.28
C GLU A 82 0.53 8.82 14.68
N HIS A 83 1.10 9.19 13.52
CA HIS A 83 0.79 10.46 12.87
C HIS A 83 -0.68 10.61 12.42
N VAL A 84 -1.42 9.50 12.29
CA VAL A 84 -2.86 9.52 11.99
C VAL A 84 -3.68 9.91 13.23
N THR A 85 -3.11 9.71 14.43
CA THR A 85 -3.78 10.03 15.70
C THR A 85 -3.24 11.29 16.37
N HIS A 86 -2.17 11.85 15.82
CA HIS A 86 -1.46 12.97 16.42
C HIS A 86 -2.23 14.28 16.29
N GLY A 87 -2.42 14.97 17.42
CA GLY A 87 -3.08 16.28 17.46
C GLY A 87 -4.59 16.25 17.23
N CYS A 88 -5.20 15.06 17.16
CA CYS A 88 -6.64 14.93 16.99
C CYS A 88 -7.39 15.31 18.28
N ALA A 89 -8.42 16.11 18.17
CA ALA A 89 -9.39 16.34 19.24
C ALA A 89 -10.36 15.15 19.35
N ARG A 90 -10.71 14.55 18.23
CA ARG A 90 -11.59 13.37 18.14
C ARG A 90 -11.02 12.37 17.13
N ILE A 91 -11.16 11.11 17.47
CA ILE A 91 -10.78 10.00 16.59
C ILE A 91 -11.97 9.05 16.48
N GLY A 92 -12.25 8.59 15.30
CA GLY A 92 -13.30 7.61 15.04
C GLY A 92 -12.87 6.52 14.08
N ILE A 93 -13.30 5.28 14.33
CA ILE A 93 -13.14 4.16 13.41
C ILE A 93 -14.44 3.94 12.65
N ASP A 94 -14.35 3.75 11.34
CA ASP A 94 -15.52 3.57 10.47
C ASP A 94 -16.23 2.25 10.74
N GLU A 95 -17.53 2.34 10.99
CA GLU A 95 -18.44 1.21 11.04
C GLU A 95 -19.63 1.46 10.13
N GLY A 96 -19.56 0.92 8.91
CA GLY A 96 -20.67 1.05 7.97
C GLY A 96 -20.98 2.48 7.56
N GLY A 97 -19.99 3.37 7.50
CA GLY A 97 -20.13 4.80 7.19
C GLY A 97 -20.35 5.70 8.41
N ILE A 98 -20.33 5.15 9.63
CA ILE A 98 -20.44 5.91 10.89
C ILE A 98 -19.09 5.86 11.60
N ALA A 99 -18.50 7.02 11.90
CA ALA A 99 -17.29 7.10 12.71
C ALA A 99 -17.61 6.82 14.19
N ARG A 100 -17.20 5.67 14.70
CA ARG A 100 -17.34 5.30 16.12
C ARG A 100 -16.21 5.89 16.93
N PRO A 101 -16.49 6.60 18.02
CA PRO A 101 -15.46 7.27 18.80
C PRO A 101 -14.46 6.29 19.41
N VAL A 102 -13.18 6.63 19.33
CA VAL A 102 -12.10 5.96 20.05
C VAL A 102 -12.04 6.48 21.47
N SER A 103 -12.01 5.56 22.43
CA SER A 103 -11.99 5.92 23.86
C SER A 103 -10.59 6.16 24.40
N ARG A 104 -9.56 5.58 23.77
CA ARG A 104 -8.18 5.68 24.25
C ARG A 104 -7.18 5.48 23.11
N VAL A 105 -6.10 6.28 23.15
CA VAL A 105 -4.93 6.15 22.27
C VAL A 105 -3.68 5.93 23.12
N VAL A 106 -2.81 5.02 22.66
CA VAL A 106 -1.47 4.79 23.22
C VAL A 106 -0.48 4.86 22.07
N ALA A 107 0.20 5.98 21.94
CA ALA A 107 1.19 6.20 20.88
C ALA A 107 2.56 5.61 21.26
N SER A 108 3.27 5.08 20.27
CA SER A 108 4.67 4.70 20.43
C SER A 108 5.58 5.93 20.43
N ARG A 109 6.68 5.85 21.19
CA ARG A 109 7.77 6.82 21.12
C ARG A 109 8.91 6.37 20.18
N GLU A 110 8.91 5.11 19.80
CA GLU A 110 10.00 4.48 19.05
C GLU A 110 9.66 4.23 17.60
N ALA A 111 8.37 4.29 17.23
CA ALA A 111 7.90 4.00 15.90
C ALA A 111 6.63 4.79 15.58
N ASP A 112 6.36 5.00 14.31
CA ASP A 112 5.11 5.60 13.85
C ASP A 112 3.95 4.59 13.95
N ALA A 113 3.56 4.28 15.18
CA ALA A 113 2.48 3.36 15.49
C ALA A 113 1.72 3.81 16.74
N ALA A 114 0.42 3.58 16.76
CA ALA A 114 -0.44 3.80 17.90
C ALA A 114 -1.45 2.66 18.07
N LEU A 115 -1.76 2.34 19.32
CA LEU A 115 -2.89 1.51 19.68
C LEU A 115 -4.09 2.40 20.00
N VAL A 116 -5.23 2.04 19.46
CA VAL A 116 -6.49 2.70 19.74
C VAL A 116 -7.52 1.68 20.25
N ARG A 117 -8.41 2.13 21.14
CA ARG A 117 -9.53 1.34 21.66
C ARG A 117 -10.82 2.07 21.36
N ASP A 118 -11.73 1.42 20.67
CA ASP A 118 -13.03 1.96 20.32
C ASP A 118 -14.17 1.37 21.14
N GLY A 119 -13.87 0.34 21.93
CA GLY A 119 -14.88 -0.37 22.72
C GLY A 119 -15.79 -1.27 21.87
N MET A 120 -15.49 -1.45 20.61
CA MET A 120 -16.23 -2.33 19.70
C MET A 120 -15.45 -3.61 19.42
N PRO A 121 -16.03 -4.78 19.67
CA PRO A 121 -15.43 -6.04 19.24
C PRO A 121 -15.33 -6.11 17.73
N SER A 122 -14.15 -6.51 17.21
CA SER A 122 -13.97 -6.75 15.77
C SER A 122 -14.42 -8.15 15.35
N GLY A 123 -14.59 -9.06 16.31
CA GLY A 123 -14.88 -10.48 16.08
C GLY A 123 -13.69 -11.27 15.53
N HIS A 124 -12.71 -10.60 14.93
CA HIS A 124 -11.50 -11.18 14.33
C HIS A 124 -10.30 -10.29 14.62
N ALA A 125 -9.10 -10.89 14.55
CA ALA A 125 -7.84 -10.20 14.74
C ALA A 125 -6.83 -10.61 13.66
N LEU A 126 -5.84 -9.75 13.37
CA LEU A 126 -4.74 -10.10 12.46
C LEU A 126 -3.55 -10.67 13.24
N PRO A 127 -2.87 -11.70 12.70
CA PRO A 127 -1.70 -12.31 13.33
C PRO A 127 -0.49 -11.39 13.21
N LEU A 128 0.12 -11.05 14.33
CA LEU A 128 1.32 -10.22 14.39
C LEU A 128 2.58 -11.07 14.51
N SER A 129 3.70 -10.59 13.96
CA SER A 129 5.01 -11.19 14.12
C SER A 129 6.07 -10.15 14.41
N ASP A 130 7.04 -10.49 15.25
CA ASP A 130 8.28 -9.73 15.48
C ASP A 130 9.41 -10.12 14.52
N ARG A 131 9.17 -11.10 13.67
CA ARG A 131 10.16 -11.57 12.70
C ARG A 131 10.43 -10.53 11.64
N MET A 132 11.71 -10.20 11.49
CA MET A 132 12.18 -9.42 10.37
C MET A 132 12.14 -10.27 9.09
N PRO A 133 11.33 -9.91 8.07
CA PRO A 133 11.35 -10.60 6.80
C PRO A 133 12.72 -10.40 6.12
N PRO A 134 13.25 -11.41 5.43
CA PRO A 134 14.50 -11.24 4.70
C PRO A 134 14.29 -10.29 3.51
N PRO A 135 15.32 -9.49 3.15
CA PRO A 135 15.28 -8.67 1.95
C PRO A 135 14.90 -9.48 0.71
N GLY A 136 14.16 -8.86 -0.20
CA GLY A 136 13.57 -9.51 -1.38
C GLY A 136 12.29 -10.29 -1.09
N SER A 137 11.80 -10.33 0.16
CA SER A 137 10.49 -10.92 0.46
C SER A 137 9.36 -10.05 -0.08
N ALA A 138 8.28 -10.68 -0.52
CA ALA A 138 7.08 -9.94 -0.87
C ALA A 138 6.40 -9.37 0.39
N GLY A 139 5.82 -8.18 0.22
CA GLY A 139 4.98 -7.52 1.21
C GLY A 139 3.63 -7.18 0.60
N PHE A 140 2.56 -7.34 1.40
CA PHE A 140 1.19 -7.01 0.98
C PHE A 140 0.65 -5.93 1.91
N HIS A 141 0.58 -4.69 1.38
CA HIS A 141 0.11 -3.52 2.12
C HIS A 141 -1.37 -3.32 1.84
N MET A 142 -2.15 -3.14 2.89
CA MET A 142 -3.60 -3.00 2.77
C MET A 142 -4.07 -1.73 3.47
N GLY A 143 -5.04 -1.04 2.87
CA GLY A 143 -5.60 0.17 3.46
C GLY A 143 -6.53 0.93 2.53
N PHE A 144 -6.73 2.22 2.82
CA PHE A 144 -7.72 3.06 2.14
C PHE A 144 -7.11 4.34 1.54
N PRO A 145 -6.20 4.26 0.57
CA PRO A 145 -5.74 5.45 -0.15
C PRO A 145 -6.90 6.24 -0.75
N ALA A 146 -6.93 7.55 -0.49
CA ALA A 146 -8.04 8.42 -0.89
C ALA A 146 -9.43 7.86 -0.53
N GLY A 147 -9.53 7.11 0.57
CA GLY A 147 -10.77 6.50 1.06
C GLY A 147 -11.19 5.21 0.34
N ARG A 148 -10.40 4.68 -0.56
CA ARG A 148 -10.71 3.48 -1.35
C ARG A 148 -9.89 2.28 -0.89
N PRO A 149 -10.50 1.09 -0.77
CA PRO A 149 -9.73 -0.12 -0.51
C PRO A 149 -8.65 -0.31 -1.57
N THR A 150 -7.41 -0.45 -1.14
CA THR A 150 -6.27 -0.65 -2.03
C THR A 150 -5.32 -1.68 -1.41
N LEU A 151 -4.91 -2.64 -2.23
CA LEU A 151 -3.88 -3.62 -1.94
C LEU A 151 -2.65 -3.27 -2.76
N VAL A 152 -1.48 -3.17 -2.12
CA VAL A 152 -0.21 -2.96 -2.82
C VAL A 152 0.69 -4.16 -2.54
N MET A 153 1.21 -4.76 -3.59
CA MET A 153 2.29 -5.75 -3.51
C MET A 153 3.62 -5.05 -3.68
N SER A 154 4.57 -5.40 -2.86
CA SER A 154 5.91 -4.80 -2.83
C SER A 154 6.98 -5.85 -2.59
N GLU A 155 8.24 -5.47 -2.78
CA GLU A 155 9.42 -6.26 -2.41
C GLU A 155 10.22 -5.50 -1.35
N LEU A 156 10.63 -6.19 -0.28
CA LEU A 156 11.44 -5.59 0.78
C LEU A 156 12.83 -5.23 0.26
N ILE A 157 13.15 -3.94 0.27
CA ILE A 157 14.49 -3.44 -0.04
C ILE A 157 15.44 -3.73 1.13
N GLY A 158 14.99 -3.42 2.36
CA GLY A 158 15.78 -3.60 3.58
C GLY A 158 15.28 -2.75 4.73
N ALA A 159 16.05 -2.78 5.81
CA ALA A 159 15.84 -1.90 6.95
C ALA A 159 16.56 -0.56 6.73
N ALA A 160 15.97 0.50 7.23
CA ALA A 160 16.49 1.86 7.16
C ALA A 160 16.06 2.65 8.39
N SER A 161 16.48 3.91 8.47
CA SER A 161 16.00 4.87 9.46
C SER A 161 15.08 5.89 8.79
N ALA A 162 14.04 6.31 9.48
CA ALA A 162 13.20 7.42 9.04
C ALA A 162 13.17 8.52 10.10
N ARG A 163 13.07 9.75 9.64
CA ARG A 163 12.90 10.94 10.47
C ARG A 163 11.69 11.71 9.98
N ARG A 164 10.79 12.04 10.88
CA ARG A 164 9.59 12.80 10.55
C ARG A 164 9.77 14.29 10.87
N GLY A 165 9.43 15.12 9.89
CA GLY A 165 9.50 16.57 10.05
C GLY A 165 10.91 17.08 10.36
N ARG A 166 11.02 18.00 11.33
CA ARG A 166 12.27 18.63 11.77
C ARG A 166 12.88 17.99 13.01
N THR A 167 12.32 16.90 13.51
CA THR A 167 12.90 16.20 14.66
C THR A 167 14.24 15.59 14.29
N GLU A 168 15.17 15.51 15.23
CA GLU A 168 16.43 14.80 15.04
C GLU A 168 16.29 13.30 15.37
N GLU A 169 15.16 12.92 15.99
CA GLU A 169 14.89 11.55 16.36
C GLU A 169 14.60 10.71 15.13
N THR A 170 15.33 9.63 15.01
CA THR A 170 15.12 8.63 13.94
C THR A 170 14.43 7.40 14.50
N GLN A 171 13.61 6.77 13.69
CA GLN A 171 12.94 5.54 14.01
C GLN A 171 13.27 4.45 12.99
N PRO A 172 13.39 3.18 13.43
CA PRO A 172 13.66 2.07 12.52
C PRO A 172 12.45 1.78 11.64
N VAL A 173 12.69 1.65 10.34
CA VAL A 173 11.65 1.36 9.35
C VAL A 173 12.10 0.25 8.40
N LEU A 174 11.13 -0.39 7.75
CA LEU A 174 11.35 -1.20 6.57
C LEU A 174 11.02 -0.38 5.33
N ALA A 175 11.90 -0.45 4.33
CA ALA A 175 11.70 0.19 3.03
C ALA A 175 11.32 -0.87 1.99
N TRP A 176 10.23 -0.63 1.29
CA TRP A 176 9.64 -1.52 0.30
C TRP A 176 9.60 -0.85 -1.07
N ALA A 177 9.81 -1.61 -2.13
CA ALA A 177 9.59 -1.19 -3.51
C ALA A 177 8.25 -1.74 -4.00
N GLU A 178 7.34 -0.86 -4.41
CA GLU A 178 6.09 -1.28 -5.01
C GLU A 178 6.33 -2.07 -6.30
N VAL A 179 5.63 -3.19 -6.45
CA VAL A 179 5.65 -4.05 -7.64
C VAL A 179 4.34 -3.94 -8.40
N GLY A 180 3.22 -3.74 -7.70
CA GLY A 180 1.91 -3.58 -8.29
C GLY A 180 0.85 -3.27 -7.24
N ARG A 181 -0.32 -2.83 -7.69
CA ARG A 181 -1.46 -2.50 -6.81
C ARG A 181 -2.80 -2.84 -7.42
N LEU A 182 -3.78 -3.05 -6.56
CA LEU A 182 -5.18 -3.24 -6.92
C LEU A 182 -6.08 -2.27 -6.13
N PRO A 183 -6.95 -1.48 -6.79
CA PRO A 183 -7.07 -1.38 -8.25
C PRO A 183 -5.82 -0.79 -8.90
N GLU A 184 -5.55 -1.16 -10.15
CA GLU A 184 -4.45 -0.61 -10.93
C GLU A 184 -4.59 0.91 -11.09
N GLY A 185 -3.47 1.62 -11.19
CA GLY A 185 -3.41 3.06 -11.40
C GLY A 185 -2.27 3.73 -10.63
N ASP A 186 -2.10 5.03 -10.87
CA ASP A 186 -1.07 5.89 -10.30
C ASP A 186 -1.60 6.82 -9.18
N HIS A 187 -2.78 6.48 -8.61
CA HIS A 187 -3.36 7.26 -7.53
C HIS A 187 -2.46 7.29 -6.29
N THR A 188 -2.55 8.39 -5.55
CA THR A 188 -1.77 8.55 -4.31
C THR A 188 -2.05 7.42 -3.31
N LEU A 189 -1.02 7.06 -2.52
CA LEU A 189 -1.16 6.14 -1.39
C LEU A 189 -1.52 6.86 -0.08
N SER A 190 -1.79 8.18 -0.11
CA SER A 190 -2.25 8.91 1.08
C SER A 190 -3.54 8.31 1.63
N GLY A 191 -3.52 7.88 2.89
CA GLY A 191 -4.61 7.13 3.55
C GLY A 191 -4.33 5.64 3.75
N ILE A 192 -3.25 5.09 3.15
CA ILE A 192 -2.78 3.74 3.49
C ILE A 192 -2.11 3.69 4.87
N SER A 193 -1.66 4.86 5.34
CA SER A 193 -1.03 5.04 6.66
C SER A 193 -1.87 4.42 7.77
N GLY A 194 -1.23 3.64 8.61
CA GLY A 194 -1.88 2.89 9.69
C GLY A 194 -2.38 1.50 9.29
N GLY A 195 -2.42 1.19 8.00
CA GLY A 195 -2.79 -0.15 7.53
C GLY A 195 -1.69 -1.18 7.74
N PRO A 196 -2.04 -2.49 7.76
CA PRO A 196 -1.07 -3.55 7.94
C PRO A 196 -0.21 -3.76 6.70
N VAL A 197 1.04 -4.19 6.90
CA VAL A 197 1.84 -4.89 5.90
C VAL A 197 2.03 -6.33 6.33
N PHE A 198 1.68 -7.25 5.46
CA PHE A 198 1.85 -8.67 5.67
C PHE A 198 3.11 -9.17 4.97
N ALA A 199 3.84 -10.07 5.62
CA ALA A 199 4.83 -10.90 4.96
C ALA A 199 4.17 -12.07 4.21
N GLU A 200 4.96 -12.79 3.41
CA GLU A 200 4.48 -13.94 2.61
C GLU A 200 3.85 -15.04 3.48
N ASP A 201 4.27 -15.19 4.73
CA ASP A 201 3.74 -16.19 5.67
C ASP A 201 2.37 -15.81 6.27
N GLY A 202 1.85 -14.63 5.90
CA GLY A 202 0.53 -14.15 6.33
C GLY A 202 0.52 -13.43 7.67
N HIS A 203 1.67 -13.19 8.30
CA HIS A 203 1.75 -12.36 9.51
C HIS A 203 1.91 -10.88 9.15
N VAL A 204 1.30 -10.03 9.96
CA VAL A 204 1.57 -8.59 9.94
C VAL A 204 2.95 -8.35 10.53
N VAL A 205 3.82 -7.71 9.76
CA VAL A 205 5.19 -7.38 10.12
C VAL A 205 5.46 -5.88 10.24
N GLY A 206 4.43 -5.06 10.17
CA GLY A 206 4.54 -3.62 10.36
C GLY A 206 3.26 -2.87 10.06
N VAL A 207 3.31 -1.57 10.36
CA VAL A 207 2.27 -0.59 10.09
C VAL A 207 2.74 0.34 8.98
N ASN A 208 1.93 0.58 7.97
CA ASN A 208 2.26 1.54 6.91
C ASN A 208 2.41 2.94 7.49
N SER A 209 3.56 3.58 7.27
CA SER A 209 3.92 4.87 7.84
C SER A 209 3.97 5.99 6.80
N ALA A 210 4.58 5.73 5.65
CA ALA A 210 4.71 6.71 4.58
C ALA A 210 4.84 6.02 3.22
N ALA A 211 4.47 6.75 2.17
CA ALA A 211 4.70 6.36 0.79
C ALA A 211 5.23 7.54 -0.01
N THR A 212 6.05 7.27 -1.02
CA THR A 212 6.56 8.28 -1.94
C THR A 212 6.04 8.01 -3.34
N ASP A 213 5.19 8.87 -3.85
CA ASP A 213 4.56 8.71 -5.17
C ASP A 213 5.59 8.66 -6.32
N ARG A 214 6.72 9.34 -6.16
CA ARG A 214 7.73 9.46 -7.24
C ARG A 214 8.59 8.22 -7.46
N ARG A 215 8.69 7.29 -6.51
CA ARG A 215 9.61 6.14 -6.56
C ARG A 215 8.97 4.82 -6.21
N GLY A 216 7.65 4.77 -6.01
CA GLY A 216 6.95 3.56 -5.58
C GLY A 216 7.54 2.96 -4.30
N ARG A 217 8.01 3.81 -3.36
CA ARG A 217 8.56 3.35 -2.08
C ARG A 217 7.52 3.50 -0.99
N ILE A 218 7.41 2.46 -0.19
CA ILE A 218 6.58 2.45 1.02
C ILE A 218 7.50 2.23 2.20
N LEU A 219 7.27 2.97 3.28
CA LEU A 219 7.93 2.79 4.56
C LEU A 219 6.94 2.23 5.56
N THR A 220 7.37 1.23 6.32
CA THR A 220 6.58 0.67 7.42
C THR A 220 7.40 0.66 8.70
N THR A 221 6.73 0.58 9.83
CA THR A 221 7.42 0.35 11.11
C THR A 221 8.19 -0.96 11.07
N ALA A 222 9.25 -1.07 11.86
CA ALA A 222 9.93 -2.33 12.08
C ALA A 222 9.05 -3.28 12.94
N PRO A 223 9.05 -4.61 12.67
CA PRO A 223 8.19 -5.57 13.37
C PRO A 223 8.34 -5.56 14.88
N ASP A 224 9.57 -5.53 15.37
CA ASP A 224 9.89 -5.54 16.79
C ASP A 224 9.39 -4.28 17.52
N ALA A 225 9.43 -3.11 16.87
CA ALA A 225 8.92 -1.86 17.44
C ALA A 225 7.39 -1.91 17.59
N MET A 226 6.68 -2.47 16.60
CA MET A 226 5.24 -2.71 16.67
C MET A 226 4.90 -3.65 17.84
N ILE A 227 5.61 -4.77 17.98
CA ILE A 227 5.36 -5.75 19.04
C ILE A 227 5.68 -5.16 20.43
N ARG A 228 6.75 -4.35 20.56
CA ARG A 228 7.04 -3.65 21.83
C ARG A 228 5.88 -2.74 22.27
N LEU A 229 5.27 -2.02 21.33
CA LEU A 229 4.09 -1.18 21.63
C LEU A 229 2.94 -2.02 22.17
N VAL A 230 2.61 -3.14 21.52
CA VAL A 230 1.54 -4.06 21.95
C VAL A 230 1.81 -4.57 23.37
N GLN A 231 3.03 -5.05 23.62
CA GLN A 231 3.46 -5.58 24.93
C GLN A 231 3.43 -4.50 26.03
N ALA A 232 3.99 -3.32 25.76
CA ALA A 232 4.03 -2.21 26.72
C ALA A 232 2.61 -1.73 27.10
N SER A 233 1.68 -1.81 26.18
CA SER A 233 0.29 -1.41 26.38
C SER A 233 -0.56 -2.50 27.06
N ARG A 234 0.02 -3.66 27.36
CA ARG A 234 -0.68 -4.84 27.86
C ARG A 234 -1.86 -5.24 26.97
N ALA A 235 -1.80 -4.90 25.69
CA ALA A 235 -2.75 -5.38 24.72
C ALA A 235 -2.47 -6.86 24.45
N VAL A 236 -3.54 -7.62 24.32
CA VAL A 236 -3.44 -9.04 24.00
C VAL A 236 -3.65 -9.16 22.49
N ASN A 237 -2.71 -9.79 21.82
CA ASN A 237 -2.99 -10.28 20.48
C ASN A 237 -3.46 -11.73 20.58
N ASP A 238 -4.65 -12.02 20.10
CA ASP A 238 -5.27 -13.36 20.19
C ASP A 238 -4.50 -14.43 19.41
N ARG A 239 -3.38 -14.05 18.78
CA ARG A 239 -2.50 -14.92 17.98
C ARG A 239 -3.31 -15.78 17.00
N PRO A 240 -4.13 -15.15 16.15
CA PRO A 240 -4.88 -15.89 15.16
C PRO A 240 -3.92 -16.64 14.22
N VAL A 241 -4.43 -17.68 13.60
CA VAL A 241 -3.63 -18.50 12.67
C VAL A 241 -3.31 -17.66 11.43
N ALA A 242 -2.04 -17.57 11.09
CA ALA A 242 -1.59 -16.98 9.83
C ALA A 242 -1.59 -18.04 8.74
N TYR A 243 -1.97 -17.63 7.54
CA TYR A 243 -1.94 -18.46 6.34
C TYR A 243 -1.08 -17.77 5.29
N PRO A 244 -0.09 -18.46 4.71
CA PRO A 244 0.77 -17.89 3.68
C PRO A 244 -0.03 -17.37 2.48
N PHE A 245 0.44 -16.27 1.90
CA PHE A 245 -0.08 -15.76 0.64
C PHE A 245 0.53 -16.52 -0.54
N THR A 246 -0.30 -16.84 -1.53
CA THR A 246 0.15 -17.49 -2.77
C THR A 246 0.34 -16.49 -3.92
N GLY A 247 0.12 -15.21 -3.67
CA GLY A 247 0.30 -14.11 -4.61
C GLY A 247 -0.76 -13.02 -4.47
N LEU A 248 -0.76 -12.07 -5.41
CA LEU A 248 -1.61 -10.89 -5.37
C LEU A 248 -3.11 -11.22 -5.39
N ALA A 249 -3.53 -12.19 -6.20
CA ALA A 249 -4.93 -12.58 -6.29
C ALA A 249 -5.46 -13.20 -4.98
N ASP A 250 -4.66 -14.04 -4.30
CA ASP A 250 -5.02 -14.56 -2.99
C ASP A 250 -5.09 -13.46 -1.93
N ALA A 251 -4.13 -12.52 -1.97
CA ALA A 251 -4.13 -11.37 -1.09
C ALA A 251 -5.36 -10.47 -1.30
N GLU A 252 -5.82 -10.30 -2.53
CA GLU A 252 -7.04 -9.55 -2.85
C GLU A 252 -8.28 -10.19 -2.24
N VAL A 253 -8.43 -11.51 -2.39
CA VAL A 253 -9.57 -12.25 -1.82
C VAL A 253 -9.59 -12.13 -0.29
N ARG A 254 -8.43 -12.25 0.36
CA ARG A 254 -8.34 -12.11 1.82
C ARG A 254 -8.60 -10.68 2.26
N PHE A 255 -8.09 -9.69 1.55
CA PHE A 255 -8.35 -8.30 1.86
C PHE A 255 -9.85 -8.00 1.79
N ALA A 256 -10.54 -8.43 0.72
CA ALA A 256 -11.99 -8.29 0.61
C ALA A 256 -12.72 -8.93 1.80
N SER A 257 -12.32 -10.15 2.20
CA SER A 257 -12.88 -10.82 3.37
C SER A 257 -12.64 -10.05 4.67
N TRP A 258 -11.45 -9.48 4.90
CA TRP A 258 -11.16 -8.68 6.10
C TRP A 258 -11.89 -7.34 6.12
N LEU A 259 -12.18 -6.76 4.96
CA LEU A 259 -13.05 -5.59 4.86
C LEU A 259 -14.50 -5.92 5.24
N GLU A 260 -15.03 -7.01 4.72
CA GLU A 260 -16.39 -7.49 5.04
C GLU A 260 -16.53 -7.83 6.54
N GLN A 261 -15.51 -8.46 7.13
CA GLN A 261 -15.45 -8.78 8.56
C GLN A 261 -15.17 -7.55 9.42
N GLY A 262 -14.83 -6.42 8.81
CA GLY A 262 -14.48 -5.20 9.52
C GLY A 262 -13.19 -5.27 10.33
N VAL A 263 -12.23 -6.11 9.92
CA VAL A 263 -10.92 -6.26 10.59
C VAL A 263 -9.95 -5.17 10.17
N ILE A 264 -10.11 -4.62 8.96
CA ILE A 264 -9.36 -3.47 8.45
C ILE A 264 -10.38 -2.38 8.13
N ARG A 265 -10.21 -1.20 8.73
CA ARG A 265 -11.17 -0.10 8.66
C ARG A 265 -10.49 1.24 8.41
N ARG A 266 -11.26 2.21 7.95
CA ARG A 266 -10.84 3.62 7.95
C ARG A 266 -10.82 4.14 9.38
N ILE A 267 -9.87 5.02 9.66
CA ILE A 267 -9.81 5.79 10.90
C ILE A 267 -9.76 7.27 10.53
N PHE A 268 -10.52 8.09 11.26
CA PHE A 268 -10.64 9.51 11.02
C PHE A 268 -10.09 10.27 12.21
N CYS A 269 -9.35 11.31 11.92
CA CYS A 269 -8.87 12.32 12.87
C CYS A 269 -9.60 13.62 12.59
N ASP A 270 -10.20 14.18 13.59
CA ASP A 270 -10.83 15.50 13.58
C ASP A 270 -10.04 16.39 14.55
N VAL A 271 -9.50 17.46 14.02
CA VAL A 271 -8.77 18.47 14.77
C VAL A 271 -9.73 19.59 15.09
N ASP A 272 -9.91 19.89 16.37
CA ASP A 272 -10.81 20.97 16.81
C ASP A 272 -10.17 22.32 16.46
N ASP A 273 -10.65 22.98 15.45
CA ASP A 273 -10.17 24.29 15.00
C ASP A 273 -10.55 25.43 15.99
N GLY A 274 -11.10 25.12 17.15
CA GLY A 274 -11.60 26.09 18.12
C GLY A 274 -12.85 26.82 17.61
N PRO A 275 -13.58 27.52 18.48
CA PRO A 275 -14.69 28.35 18.03
C PRO A 275 -14.16 29.48 17.16
N GLY A 276 -14.49 29.46 15.84
CA GLY A 276 -14.22 30.53 14.89
C GLY A 276 -14.98 31.82 15.24
#